data_cb1f3b2bba507aff0259c0339b286fad
#
_entry.id   cb1f3b2bba507aff0259c0339b286fad
#
_cell.length_a   1.000
_cell.length_b   1.000
_cell.length_c   1.000
_cell.angle_alpha   90.00
_cell.angle_beta   90.00
_cell.angle_gamma   90.00
#
_symmetry.space_group_name_H-M   'P 1'
#
loop_
_entity.id
_entity.type
_entity.pdbx_description
1 polymer ?
#
loop_
_entity_poly.entity_id
_entity_poly.type
_entity_poly.pdbx_seq_one_letter_code
_entity_poly.pdbx_strand_id
1 'polypeptide(L)'
;MFKRSAIISDLSGSAKWQHSLPVIALLFAATLWGLSWYPIRFLENAGLSGLWISLLVYSGTLLVALPFIFKYRKDFIEYKWSLLALAFFVGGVNVAFILAILEGQIVRVLLLFYLSPIWTAILGWLVLKEKLSIYAWLMISIAMTGAIIMLWSPELGGPLPKSTADLLALSAGFCFALANMMTRKIDQVPIMVKTISGWLGVILIAGVLIIFTQTPPGILSLSNISWSLVYGLLGMTIMTLSVVYGVSHMPIHRSSVILLFEIVVGAVSAVWLANETISAQEWWGGSLVIFAAYLSARIQIKE
;
A
#
# COMPACT_ATOMS: atom_id res chain seq x y z
N MET A 1 5.22 8.69 48.99
CA MET A 1 4.51 7.57 48.33
C MET A 1 3.84 8.02 47.00
N PHE A 2 3.47 9.27 46.81
CA PHE A 2 2.74 9.81 45.64
C PHE A 2 3.58 10.03 44.35
N LYS A 3 4.91 10.12 44.39
CA LYS A 3 5.75 10.31 43.21
C LYS A 3 6.02 9.07 42.37
N ARG A 4 5.89 7.86 42.95
CA ARG A 4 6.08 6.60 42.18
C ARG A 4 4.90 6.19 41.32
N SER A 5 3.67 6.56 41.70
CA SER A 5 2.46 6.22 40.95
C SER A 5 2.33 7.07 39.65
N ALA A 6 2.75 8.36 39.68
CA ALA A 6 2.73 9.22 38.52
C ALA A 6 3.75 8.79 37.45
N ILE A 7 4.94 8.34 37.84
CA ILE A 7 5.97 7.85 36.90
C ILE A 7 5.54 6.52 36.26
N ILE A 8 4.87 5.65 36.99
CA ILE A 8 4.38 4.37 36.42
C ILE A 8 3.19 4.59 35.49
N SER A 9 2.32 5.57 35.77
CA SER A 9 1.21 5.93 34.85
C SER A 9 1.70 6.58 33.55
N ASP A 10 2.76 7.41 33.61
CA ASP A 10 3.39 8.00 32.42
C ASP A 10 4.12 6.96 31.57
N LEU A 11 4.81 5.99 32.19
CA LEU A 11 5.45 4.88 31.47
C LEU A 11 4.42 3.94 30.83
N SER A 12 3.28 3.71 31.48
CA SER A 12 2.20 2.89 30.91
C SER A 12 1.45 3.61 29.78
N GLY A 13 1.33 4.92 29.85
CA GLY A 13 0.78 5.78 28.80
C GLY A 13 1.68 5.75 27.56
N SER A 14 2.98 6.01 27.74
CA SER A 14 3.95 6.01 26.63
C SER A 14 4.08 4.66 25.93
N ALA A 15 4.05 3.56 26.67
CA ALA A 15 4.08 2.19 26.11
C ALA A 15 2.81 1.87 25.29
N LYS A 16 1.62 2.28 25.75
CA LYS A 16 0.38 2.12 24.98
C LYS A 16 0.38 2.92 23.68
N TRP A 17 0.89 4.13 23.70
CA TRP A 17 1.01 4.98 22.51
C TRP A 17 1.98 4.39 21.49
N GLN A 18 3.12 3.86 21.92
CA GLN A 18 4.10 3.22 21.02
C GLN A 18 3.53 2.00 20.28
N HIS A 19 2.63 1.23 20.92
CA HIS A 19 1.97 0.10 20.27
C HIS A 19 0.81 0.48 19.34
N SER A 20 0.15 1.60 19.56
CA SER A 20 -0.97 2.05 18.71
C SER A 20 -0.54 2.87 17.50
N LEU A 21 0.60 3.54 17.55
CA LEU A 21 1.08 4.38 16.46
C LEU A 21 1.21 3.66 15.10
N PRO A 22 1.77 2.44 15.01
CA PRO A 22 1.83 1.71 13.73
C PRO A 22 0.44 1.39 13.17
N VAL A 23 -0.52 1.03 14.02
CA VAL A 23 -1.91 0.76 13.61
C VAL A 23 -2.56 2.02 13.08
N ILE A 24 -2.43 3.15 13.82
CA ILE A 24 -2.97 4.45 13.41
C ILE A 24 -2.36 4.87 12.07
N ALA A 25 -1.05 4.72 11.92
CA ALA A 25 -0.35 5.05 10.67
C ALA A 25 -0.87 4.22 9.49
N LEU A 26 -1.13 2.93 9.67
CA LEU A 26 -1.67 2.07 8.62
C LEU A 26 -3.13 2.39 8.30
N LEU A 27 -3.98 2.63 9.30
CA LEU A 27 -5.38 3.03 9.06
C LEU A 27 -5.45 4.39 8.36
N PHE A 28 -4.59 5.33 8.75
CA PHE A 28 -4.46 6.62 8.09
C PHE A 28 -3.99 6.46 6.64
N ALA A 29 -2.96 5.65 6.41
CA ALA A 29 -2.49 5.33 5.07
C ALA A 29 -3.59 4.67 4.23
N ALA A 30 -4.28 3.64 4.76
CA ALA A 30 -5.36 2.95 4.09
C ALA A 30 -6.52 3.92 3.73
N THR A 31 -6.81 4.88 4.61
CA THR A 31 -7.80 5.93 4.32
C THR A 31 -7.37 6.81 3.14
N LEU A 32 -6.13 7.27 3.14
CA LEU A 32 -5.63 8.11 2.05
C LEU A 32 -5.50 7.33 0.73
N TRP A 33 -5.06 6.05 0.78
CA TRP A 33 -4.99 5.19 -0.39
C TRP A 33 -6.38 4.91 -0.96
N GLY A 34 -7.38 4.64 -0.10
CA GLY A 34 -8.77 4.48 -0.51
C GLY A 34 -9.39 5.73 -1.16
N LEU A 35 -8.86 6.92 -0.84
CA LEU A 35 -9.25 8.19 -1.48
C LEU A 35 -8.42 8.52 -2.73
N SER A 36 -7.30 7.84 -2.96
CA SER A 36 -6.32 8.19 -4.00
C SER A 36 -6.83 8.06 -5.42
N TRP A 37 -7.88 7.27 -5.65
CA TRP A 37 -8.51 7.14 -6.96
C TRP A 37 -9.03 8.48 -7.49
N TYR A 38 -9.49 9.36 -6.60
CA TYR A 38 -10.09 10.64 -7.00
C TYR A 38 -9.06 11.61 -7.63
N PRO A 39 -7.91 11.95 -7.00
CA PRO A 39 -6.91 12.79 -7.64
C PRO A 39 -6.26 12.11 -8.87
N ILE A 40 -6.13 10.79 -8.90
CA ILE A 40 -5.61 10.08 -10.07
C ILE A 40 -6.59 10.19 -11.24
N ARG A 41 -7.89 9.93 -11.01
CA ARG A 41 -8.95 10.08 -12.01
C ARG A 41 -9.08 11.53 -12.50
N PHE A 42 -8.88 12.50 -11.62
CA PHE A 42 -8.85 13.92 -12.01
C PHE A 42 -7.75 14.20 -13.04
N LEU A 43 -6.53 13.68 -12.81
CA LEU A 43 -5.40 13.84 -13.73
C LEU A 43 -5.61 13.07 -15.05
N GLU A 44 -6.18 11.87 -14.99
CA GLU A 44 -6.53 11.08 -16.16
C GLU A 44 -7.59 11.76 -17.01
N ASN A 45 -8.66 12.26 -16.40
CA ASN A 45 -9.70 13.05 -17.10
C ASN A 45 -9.17 14.36 -17.68
N ALA A 46 -8.11 14.93 -17.10
CA ALA A 46 -7.39 16.07 -17.65
C ALA A 46 -6.46 15.69 -18.82
N GLY A 47 -6.45 14.42 -19.23
CA GLY A 47 -5.78 13.92 -20.43
C GLY A 47 -4.36 13.38 -20.23
N LEU A 48 -3.90 13.16 -18.97
CA LEU A 48 -2.63 12.49 -18.72
C LEU A 48 -2.77 10.97 -18.82
N SER A 49 -1.78 10.28 -19.39
CA SER A 49 -1.74 8.82 -19.39
C SER A 49 -1.27 8.25 -18.03
N GLY A 50 -1.74 7.03 -17.67
CA GLY A 50 -1.48 6.43 -16.36
C GLY A 50 0.00 6.29 -15.99
N LEU A 51 0.87 5.87 -16.92
CA LEU A 51 2.32 5.79 -16.67
C LEU A 51 2.96 7.16 -16.42
N TRP A 52 2.51 8.19 -17.13
CA TRP A 52 2.99 9.56 -16.93
C TRP A 52 2.46 10.16 -15.63
N ILE A 53 1.22 9.82 -15.21
CA ILE A 53 0.72 10.17 -13.88
C ILE A 53 1.64 9.59 -12.82
N SER A 54 1.98 8.30 -12.90
CA SER A 54 2.92 7.67 -11.96
C SER A 54 4.28 8.37 -11.96
N LEU A 55 4.86 8.61 -13.14
CA LEU A 55 6.16 9.27 -13.24
C LEU A 55 6.15 10.66 -12.61
N LEU A 56 5.17 11.51 -12.95
CA LEU A 56 5.08 12.89 -12.48
C LEU A 56 4.76 12.95 -10.99
N VAL A 57 3.80 12.16 -10.52
CA VAL A 57 3.40 12.13 -9.11
C VAL A 57 4.58 11.69 -8.24
N TYR A 58 5.25 10.59 -8.58
CA TYR A 58 6.42 10.17 -7.80
C TYR A 58 7.63 11.09 -7.96
N SER A 59 7.75 11.80 -9.09
CA SER A 59 8.77 12.86 -9.23
C SER A 59 8.54 14.02 -8.25
N GLY A 60 7.29 14.31 -7.89
CA GLY A 60 6.97 15.29 -6.86
C GLY A 60 7.57 14.94 -5.48
N THR A 61 7.71 13.66 -5.16
CA THR A 61 8.33 13.20 -3.91
C THR A 61 9.82 13.52 -3.83
N LEU A 62 10.50 13.74 -4.97
CA LEU A 62 11.93 14.05 -5.00
C LEU A 62 12.27 15.35 -4.27
N LEU A 63 11.33 16.31 -4.20
CA LEU A 63 11.53 17.54 -3.44
C LEU A 63 11.78 17.25 -1.95
N VAL A 64 11.07 16.26 -1.41
CA VAL A 64 11.31 15.76 -0.04
C VAL A 64 12.53 14.87 0.01
N ALA A 65 12.74 14.03 -1.01
CA ALA A 65 13.82 13.03 -1.02
C ALA A 65 15.23 13.65 -1.03
N LEU A 66 15.43 14.70 -1.81
CA LEU A 66 16.77 15.29 -2.06
C LEU A 66 17.57 15.58 -0.78
N PRO A 67 17.09 16.33 0.23
CA PRO A 67 17.86 16.61 1.44
C PRO A 67 18.19 15.34 2.22
N PHE A 68 17.30 14.33 2.20
CA PHE A 68 17.50 13.07 2.91
C PHE A 68 18.46 12.12 2.19
N ILE A 69 18.54 12.15 0.87
CA ILE A 69 19.53 11.38 0.09
C ILE A 69 20.94 11.80 0.51
N PHE A 70 21.19 13.10 0.61
CA PHE A 70 22.50 13.63 1.07
C PHE A 70 22.77 13.28 2.53
N LYS A 71 21.76 13.43 3.40
CA LYS A 71 21.86 13.13 4.83
C LYS A 71 22.19 11.65 5.08
N TYR A 72 21.51 10.74 4.40
CA TYR A 72 21.59 9.29 4.60
C TYR A 72 22.43 8.57 3.53
N ARG A 73 23.33 9.28 2.84
CA ARG A 73 24.14 8.71 1.76
C ARG A 73 24.90 7.43 2.14
N LYS A 74 25.32 7.31 3.41
CA LYS A 74 26.01 6.12 3.91
C LYS A 74 25.07 4.91 3.94
N ASP A 75 23.86 5.09 4.42
CA ASP A 75 22.85 4.01 4.48
C ASP A 75 22.49 3.54 3.05
N PHE A 76 22.37 4.46 2.08
CA PHE A 76 22.12 4.10 0.68
C PHE A 76 23.25 3.25 0.08
N ILE A 77 24.50 3.51 0.46
CA ILE A 77 25.66 2.74 -0.03
C ILE A 77 25.75 1.40 0.69
N GLU A 78 25.60 1.40 2.02
CA GLU A 78 25.73 0.22 2.87
C GLU A 78 24.65 -0.83 2.54
N TYR A 79 23.40 -0.41 2.39
CA TYR A 79 22.27 -1.31 2.15
C TYR A 79 21.83 -1.35 0.69
N LYS A 80 22.68 -0.95 -0.25
CA LYS A 80 22.36 -0.76 -1.68
C LYS A 80 21.60 -1.92 -2.32
N TRP A 81 22.00 -3.17 -2.07
CA TRP A 81 21.35 -4.33 -2.67
C TRP A 81 19.95 -4.59 -2.13
N SER A 82 19.76 -4.40 -0.84
CA SER A 82 18.43 -4.52 -0.22
C SER A 82 17.51 -3.38 -0.66
N LEU A 83 18.04 -2.17 -0.78
CA LEU A 83 17.32 -1.00 -1.25
C LEU A 83 16.97 -1.09 -2.74
N LEU A 84 17.87 -1.63 -3.58
CA LEU A 84 17.58 -1.93 -4.98
C LEU A 84 16.48 -2.98 -5.13
N ALA A 85 16.52 -4.05 -4.33
CA ALA A 85 15.46 -5.05 -4.33
C ALA A 85 14.11 -4.42 -3.89
N LEU A 86 14.12 -3.60 -2.83
CA LEU A 86 12.92 -2.86 -2.40
C LEU A 86 12.40 -1.94 -3.50
N ALA A 87 13.28 -1.16 -4.14
CA ALA A 87 12.94 -0.27 -5.24
C ALA A 87 12.31 -1.04 -6.41
N PHE A 88 12.89 -2.19 -6.76
CA PHE A 88 12.37 -3.06 -7.82
C PHE A 88 10.96 -3.58 -7.48
N PHE A 89 10.75 -4.07 -6.26
CA PHE A 89 9.43 -4.59 -5.88
C PHE A 89 8.39 -3.48 -5.81
N VAL A 90 8.68 -2.33 -5.21
CA VAL A 90 7.75 -1.18 -5.16
C VAL A 90 7.41 -0.64 -6.54
N GLY A 91 8.43 -0.49 -7.40
CA GLY A 91 8.21 -0.11 -8.79
C GLY A 91 7.44 -1.16 -9.57
N GLY A 92 7.76 -2.45 -9.34
CA GLY A 92 7.05 -3.59 -9.93
C GLY A 92 5.57 -3.64 -9.57
N VAL A 93 5.21 -3.35 -8.30
CA VAL A 93 3.80 -3.20 -7.89
C VAL A 93 3.10 -2.18 -8.76
N ASN A 94 3.66 -0.96 -8.82
CA ASN A 94 3.02 0.17 -9.50
C ASN A 94 2.78 -0.13 -10.98
N VAL A 95 3.81 -0.63 -11.63
CA VAL A 95 3.79 -0.94 -13.06
C VAL A 95 2.86 -2.09 -13.39
N ALA A 96 3.01 -3.23 -12.72
CA ALA A 96 2.18 -4.40 -12.99
C ALA A 96 0.69 -4.10 -12.72
N PHE A 97 0.41 -3.30 -11.69
CA PHE A 97 -0.96 -2.88 -11.36
C PHE A 97 -1.55 -1.96 -12.45
N ILE A 98 -0.80 -0.97 -12.93
CA ILE A 98 -1.27 -0.07 -13.99
C ILE A 98 -1.51 -0.85 -15.28
N LEU A 99 -0.59 -1.70 -15.69
CA LEU A 99 -0.76 -2.53 -16.88
C LEU A 99 -1.96 -3.48 -16.75
N ALA A 100 -2.15 -4.06 -15.55
CA ALA A 100 -3.31 -4.90 -15.29
C ALA A 100 -4.64 -4.13 -15.45
N ILE A 101 -4.72 -2.90 -14.94
CA ILE A 101 -5.92 -2.05 -15.07
C ILE A 101 -6.18 -1.65 -16.52
N LEU A 102 -5.13 -1.36 -17.30
CA LEU A 102 -5.25 -0.98 -18.70
C LEU A 102 -5.74 -2.13 -19.59
N GLU A 103 -5.39 -3.38 -19.26
CA GLU A 103 -5.70 -4.55 -20.07
C GLU A 103 -6.90 -5.36 -19.56
N GLY A 104 -7.29 -5.19 -18.29
CA GLY A 104 -8.26 -6.05 -17.60
C GLY A 104 -9.50 -5.33 -17.09
N GLN A 105 -10.42 -6.13 -16.56
CA GLN A 105 -11.57 -5.61 -15.81
C GLN A 105 -11.09 -5.13 -14.43
N ILE A 106 -11.32 -3.87 -14.10
CA ILE A 106 -10.81 -3.21 -12.88
C ILE A 106 -11.15 -4.01 -11.61
N VAL A 107 -12.41 -4.43 -11.46
CA VAL A 107 -12.86 -5.18 -10.27
C VAL A 107 -12.11 -6.51 -10.14
N ARG A 108 -11.87 -7.20 -11.25
CA ARG A 108 -11.12 -8.46 -11.27
C ARG A 108 -9.64 -8.25 -10.94
N VAL A 109 -9.04 -7.20 -11.48
CA VAL A 109 -7.66 -6.80 -11.15
C VAL A 109 -7.51 -6.51 -9.66
N LEU A 110 -8.43 -5.73 -9.09
CA LEU A 110 -8.46 -5.44 -7.65
C LEU A 110 -8.61 -6.72 -6.82
N LEU A 111 -9.54 -7.62 -7.18
CA LEU A 111 -9.73 -8.88 -6.47
C LEU A 111 -8.44 -9.71 -6.41
N LEU A 112 -7.75 -9.82 -7.55
CA LEU A 112 -6.52 -10.61 -7.65
C LEU A 112 -5.34 -9.92 -6.94
N PHE A 113 -5.24 -8.60 -7.01
CA PHE A 113 -4.25 -7.83 -6.26
C PHE A 113 -4.42 -8.00 -4.74
N TYR A 114 -5.66 -7.93 -4.26
CA TYR A 114 -5.97 -8.06 -2.83
C TYR A 114 -5.87 -9.49 -2.28
N LEU A 115 -5.41 -10.46 -3.07
CA LEU A 115 -4.85 -11.72 -2.54
C LEU A 115 -3.49 -11.53 -1.85
N SER A 116 -2.91 -10.33 -1.95
CA SER A 116 -1.61 -9.98 -1.35
C SER A 116 -1.44 -10.29 0.15
N PRO A 117 -2.46 -10.24 1.04
CA PRO A 117 -2.31 -10.67 2.43
C PRO A 117 -1.92 -12.14 2.59
N ILE A 118 -2.36 -13.01 1.67
CA ILE A 118 -1.98 -14.43 1.68
C ILE A 118 -0.48 -14.55 1.38
N TRP A 119 0.01 -13.88 0.33
CA TRP A 119 1.43 -13.85 0.00
C TRP A 119 2.27 -13.25 1.14
N THR A 120 1.76 -12.17 1.75
CA THR A 120 2.42 -11.49 2.86
C THR A 120 2.55 -12.41 4.08
N ALA A 121 1.50 -13.19 4.40
CA ALA A 121 1.54 -14.15 5.50
C ALA A 121 2.56 -15.28 5.22
N ILE A 122 2.54 -15.83 4.00
CA ILE A 122 3.49 -16.89 3.59
C ILE A 122 4.94 -16.38 3.66
N LEU A 123 5.22 -15.19 3.12
CA LEU A 123 6.56 -14.59 3.15
C LEU A 123 7.00 -14.23 4.57
N GLY A 124 6.08 -13.74 5.41
CA GLY A 124 6.33 -13.47 6.83
C GLY A 124 6.77 -14.73 7.57
N TRP A 125 6.06 -15.84 7.34
CA TRP A 125 6.41 -17.12 7.93
C TRP A 125 7.73 -17.69 7.38
N LEU A 126 7.91 -17.72 6.06
CA LEU A 126 9.08 -18.36 5.43
C LEU A 126 10.37 -17.55 5.61
N VAL A 127 10.32 -16.23 5.43
CA VAL A 127 11.52 -15.38 5.34
C VAL A 127 11.81 -14.66 6.65
N LEU A 128 10.78 -14.09 7.29
CA LEU A 128 10.93 -13.36 8.54
C LEU A 128 10.81 -14.26 9.77
N LYS A 129 10.40 -15.52 9.56
CA LYS A 129 10.14 -16.50 10.63
C LYS A 129 9.09 -16.01 11.65
N GLU A 130 8.18 -15.14 11.21
CA GLU A 130 7.06 -14.70 12.03
C GLU A 130 6.13 -15.88 12.31
N LYS A 131 5.79 -16.09 13.58
CA LYS A 131 4.88 -17.17 13.97
C LYS A 131 3.44 -16.79 13.60
N LEU A 132 2.82 -17.57 12.74
CA LEU A 132 1.42 -17.43 12.40
C LEU A 132 0.57 -18.21 13.40
N SER A 133 -0.07 -17.48 14.32
CA SER A 133 -1.04 -18.09 15.24
C SER A 133 -2.32 -18.46 14.51
N ILE A 134 -3.15 -19.32 15.12
CA ILE A 134 -4.49 -19.63 14.60
C ILE A 134 -5.34 -18.36 14.46
N TYR A 135 -5.15 -17.39 15.34
CA TYR A 135 -5.83 -16.09 15.27
C TYR A 135 -5.39 -15.27 14.06
N ALA A 136 -4.11 -15.31 13.69
CA ALA A 136 -3.60 -14.64 12.48
C ALA A 136 -4.27 -15.22 11.22
N TRP A 137 -4.35 -16.55 11.11
CA TRP A 137 -5.05 -17.22 10.01
C TRP A 137 -6.54 -16.89 9.98
N LEU A 138 -7.18 -16.86 11.15
CA LEU A 138 -8.60 -16.49 11.24
C LEU A 138 -8.84 -15.04 10.74
N MET A 139 -8.01 -14.08 11.16
CA MET A 139 -8.12 -12.68 10.73
C MET A 139 -7.89 -12.52 9.23
N ILE A 140 -6.88 -13.20 8.67
CA ILE A 140 -6.63 -13.22 7.22
C ILE A 140 -7.85 -13.80 6.50
N SER A 141 -8.38 -14.93 6.97
CA SER A 141 -9.54 -15.58 6.35
C SER A 141 -10.79 -14.69 6.37
N ILE A 142 -11.08 -14.04 7.50
CA ILE A 142 -12.22 -13.12 7.61
C ILE A 142 -12.03 -11.92 6.66
N ALA A 143 -10.84 -11.30 6.66
CA ALA A 143 -10.55 -10.18 5.79
C ALA A 143 -10.64 -10.54 4.31
N MET A 144 -10.09 -11.69 3.92
CA MET A 144 -10.13 -12.20 2.55
C MET A 144 -11.57 -12.52 2.12
N THR A 145 -12.35 -13.15 3.00
CA THR A 145 -13.78 -13.41 2.74
C THR A 145 -14.52 -12.09 2.51
N GLY A 146 -14.28 -11.08 3.35
CA GLY A 146 -14.86 -9.74 3.20
C GLY A 146 -14.48 -9.09 1.87
N ALA A 147 -13.21 -9.10 1.52
CA ALA A 147 -12.70 -8.54 0.25
C ALA A 147 -13.30 -9.28 -0.98
N ILE A 148 -13.36 -10.62 -0.92
CA ILE A 148 -13.98 -11.42 -1.97
C ILE A 148 -15.48 -11.08 -2.11
N ILE A 149 -16.21 -11.00 -1.00
CA ILE A 149 -17.63 -10.62 -1.03
C ILE A 149 -17.79 -9.23 -1.66
N MET A 150 -16.98 -8.23 -1.28
CA MET A 150 -17.06 -6.88 -1.84
C MET A 150 -16.82 -6.82 -3.34
N LEU A 151 -15.82 -7.56 -3.82
CA LEU A 151 -15.28 -7.37 -5.17
C LEU A 151 -15.76 -8.44 -6.17
N TRP A 152 -16.33 -9.56 -5.69
CA TRP A 152 -16.70 -10.64 -6.59
C TRP A 152 -18.11 -10.46 -7.17
N SER A 153 -18.23 -10.70 -8.48
CA SER A 153 -19.52 -10.87 -9.15
C SER A 153 -19.52 -12.15 -10.01
N PRO A 154 -20.69 -12.74 -10.30
CA PRO A 154 -20.79 -13.93 -11.18
C PRO A 154 -20.18 -13.71 -12.57
N GLU A 155 -20.20 -12.49 -13.08
CA GLU A 155 -19.64 -12.11 -14.38
C GLU A 155 -18.11 -12.22 -14.44
N LEU A 156 -17.44 -12.09 -13.30
CA LEU A 156 -15.98 -12.22 -13.21
C LEU A 156 -15.50 -13.65 -13.41
N GLY A 157 -16.39 -14.63 -13.21
CA GLY A 157 -16.07 -16.07 -13.29
C GLY A 157 -15.17 -16.54 -12.14
N GLY A 158 -14.52 -17.70 -12.31
CA GLY A 158 -13.68 -18.32 -11.26
C GLY A 158 -12.41 -17.52 -10.93
N PRO A 159 -11.77 -17.83 -9.78
CA PRO A 159 -10.59 -17.09 -9.28
C PRO A 159 -9.28 -17.40 -10.03
N LEU A 160 -9.28 -18.39 -10.92
CA LEU A 160 -8.08 -18.75 -11.69
C LEU A 160 -7.76 -17.67 -12.73
N PRO A 161 -6.48 -17.30 -12.93
CA PRO A 161 -6.08 -16.34 -13.95
C PRO A 161 -6.43 -16.84 -15.35
N LYS A 162 -7.03 -15.98 -16.16
CA LYS A 162 -7.51 -16.28 -17.51
C LYS A 162 -6.89 -15.38 -18.58
N SER A 163 -6.22 -14.32 -18.17
CA SER A 163 -5.66 -13.31 -19.07
C SER A 163 -4.30 -12.80 -18.58
N THR A 164 -3.57 -12.10 -19.45
CA THR A 164 -2.33 -11.39 -19.09
C THR A 164 -2.58 -10.38 -17.97
N ALA A 165 -3.71 -9.66 -18.01
CA ALA A 165 -4.09 -8.72 -16.96
C ALA A 165 -4.25 -9.40 -15.59
N ASP A 166 -4.81 -10.62 -15.53
CA ASP A 166 -4.92 -11.38 -14.30
C ASP A 166 -3.55 -11.76 -13.72
N LEU A 167 -2.62 -12.18 -14.60
CA LEU A 167 -1.25 -12.51 -14.18
C LEU A 167 -0.50 -11.27 -13.69
N LEU A 168 -0.68 -10.13 -14.34
CA LEU A 168 -0.12 -8.84 -13.93
C LEU A 168 -0.69 -8.41 -12.56
N ALA A 169 -1.99 -8.56 -12.34
CA ALA A 169 -2.63 -8.25 -11.07
C ALA A 169 -2.10 -9.13 -9.91
N LEU A 170 -1.98 -10.44 -10.13
CA LEU A 170 -1.37 -11.35 -9.17
C LEU A 170 0.10 -11.03 -8.92
N SER A 171 0.84 -10.69 -9.98
CA SER A 171 2.25 -10.29 -9.87
C SER A 171 2.39 -9.00 -9.07
N ALA A 172 1.49 -8.03 -9.27
CA ALA A 172 1.46 -6.79 -8.48
C ALA A 172 1.21 -7.09 -6.99
N GLY A 173 0.22 -7.96 -6.67
CA GLY A 173 -0.04 -8.39 -5.30
C GLY A 173 1.14 -9.14 -4.67
N PHE A 174 1.83 -9.97 -5.43
CA PHE A 174 3.03 -10.66 -4.97
C PHE A 174 4.21 -9.70 -4.77
N CYS A 175 4.46 -8.77 -5.70
CA CYS A 175 5.45 -7.71 -5.54
C CYS A 175 5.16 -6.83 -4.31
N PHE A 176 3.88 -6.54 -4.03
CA PHE A 176 3.48 -5.81 -2.83
C PHE A 176 3.85 -6.57 -1.55
N ALA A 177 3.60 -7.87 -1.51
CA ALA A 177 4.01 -8.72 -0.39
C ALA A 177 5.54 -8.76 -0.23
N LEU A 178 6.30 -8.86 -1.33
CA LEU A 178 7.78 -8.80 -1.31
C LEU A 178 8.30 -7.43 -0.84
N ALA A 179 7.68 -6.33 -1.28
CA ALA A 179 8.03 -4.98 -0.83
C ALA A 179 7.82 -4.81 0.69
N ASN A 180 6.69 -5.29 1.21
CA ASN A 180 6.40 -5.26 2.65
C ASN A 180 7.36 -6.15 3.44
N MET A 181 7.64 -7.35 2.94
CA MET A 181 8.62 -8.27 3.54
C MET A 181 10.01 -7.64 3.58
N MET A 182 10.48 -7.04 2.48
CA MET A 182 11.77 -6.35 2.44
C MET A 182 11.80 -5.15 3.38
N THR A 183 10.74 -4.35 3.42
CA THR A 183 10.59 -3.21 4.34
C THR A 183 10.75 -3.63 5.80
N ARG A 184 10.17 -4.77 6.17
CA ARG A 184 10.27 -5.34 7.52
C ARG A 184 11.63 -5.97 7.78
N LYS A 185 12.19 -6.68 6.78
CA LYS A 185 13.48 -7.37 6.90
C LYS A 185 14.66 -6.44 7.16
N ILE A 186 14.64 -5.24 6.57
CA ILE A 186 15.70 -4.22 6.76
C ILE A 186 15.28 -3.22 7.84
N ASP A 187 14.92 -3.69 9.02
CA ASP A 187 14.41 -2.91 10.15
C ASP A 187 15.39 -1.83 10.62
N GLN A 188 16.70 -2.11 10.57
CA GLN A 188 17.78 -1.20 10.93
C GLN A 188 17.92 0.00 9.98
N VAL A 189 17.37 -0.08 8.75
CA VAL A 189 17.46 1.02 7.77
C VAL A 189 16.42 2.09 8.11
N PRO A 190 16.81 3.39 8.12
CA PRO A 190 15.87 4.47 8.38
C PRO A 190 14.65 4.45 7.45
N ILE A 191 13.45 4.71 8.00
CA ILE A 191 12.18 4.69 7.25
C ILE A 191 12.26 5.57 6.00
N MET A 192 12.83 6.76 6.12
CA MET A 192 12.99 7.69 5.00
C MET A 192 13.82 7.08 3.86
N VAL A 193 14.89 6.34 4.17
CA VAL A 193 15.74 5.68 3.15
C VAL A 193 14.97 4.59 2.42
N LYS A 194 14.21 3.76 3.15
CA LYS A 194 13.32 2.74 2.56
C LYS A 194 12.27 3.38 1.63
N THR A 195 11.63 4.43 2.11
CA THR A 195 10.58 5.13 1.35
C THR A 195 11.13 5.77 0.08
N ILE A 196 12.26 6.48 0.16
CA ILE A 196 12.91 7.10 -1.00
C ILE A 196 13.31 6.03 -2.02
N SER A 197 13.83 4.88 -1.58
CA SER A 197 14.17 3.78 -2.50
C SER A 197 12.94 3.30 -3.27
N GLY A 198 11.78 3.18 -2.61
CA GLY A 198 10.52 2.85 -3.27
C GLY A 198 10.12 3.90 -4.32
N TRP A 199 10.18 5.18 -3.98
CA TRP A 199 9.86 6.27 -4.91
C TRP A 199 10.76 6.25 -6.15
N LEU A 200 12.07 6.11 -5.96
CA LEU A 200 13.03 5.98 -7.06
C LEU A 200 12.74 4.75 -7.92
N GLY A 201 12.33 3.65 -7.30
CA GLY A 201 11.93 2.44 -8.02
C GLY A 201 10.75 2.68 -8.96
N VAL A 202 9.70 3.36 -8.49
CA VAL A 202 8.55 3.71 -9.35
C VAL A 202 8.96 4.64 -10.49
N ILE A 203 9.71 5.70 -10.19
CA ILE A 203 10.19 6.65 -11.21
C ILE A 203 11.00 5.95 -12.29
N LEU A 204 11.96 5.09 -11.88
CA LEU A 204 12.82 4.38 -12.81
C LEU A 204 12.03 3.38 -13.67
N ILE A 205 11.18 2.56 -13.05
CA ILE A 205 10.44 1.53 -13.79
C ILE A 205 9.38 2.18 -14.68
N ALA A 206 8.65 3.19 -14.22
CA ALA A 206 7.69 3.93 -15.05
C ALA A 206 8.41 4.62 -16.22
N GLY A 207 9.56 5.27 -15.98
CA GLY A 207 10.34 5.91 -17.03
C GLY A 207 10.86 4.91 -18.06
N VAL A 208 11.39 3.78 -17.62
CA VAL A 208 11.84 2.69 -18.51
C VAL A 208 10.68 2.19 -19.36
N LEU A 209 9.51 1.95 -18.76
CA LEU A 209 8.34 1.48 -19.52
C LEU A 209 7.84 2.50 -20.53
N ILE A 210 7.76 3.77 -20.15
CA ILE A 210 7.36 4.84 -21.09
C ILE A 210 8.27 4.82 -22.34
N ILE A 211 9.58 4.62 -22.14
CA ILE A 211 10.53 4.54 -23.24
C ILE A 211 10.29 3.28 -24.10
N PHE A 212 10.13 2.12 -23.46
CA PHE A 212 9.96 0.85 -24.18
C PHE A 212 8.62 0.73 -24.88
N THR A 213 7.53 1.21 -24.25
CA THR A 213 6.19 1.15 -24.83
C THR A 213 5.86 2.37 -25.70
N GLN A 214 6.75 3.37 -25.71
CA GLN A 214 6.53 4.66 -26.39
C GLN A 214 5.20 5.30 -26.02
N THR A 215 4.79 5.13 -24.74
CA THR A 215 3.50 5.66 -24.26
C THR A 215 3.49 7.18 -24.33
N PRO A 216 2.54 7.79 -25.08
CA PRO A 216 2.45 9.24 -25.16
C PRO A 216 2.06 9.83 -23.79
N PRO A 217 2.55 11.04 -23.47
CA PRO A 217 2.24 11.69 -22.21
C PRO A 217 0.76 12.08 -22.06
N GLY A 218 0.06 12.22 -23.17
CA GLY A 218 -1.22 12.89 -23.22
C GLY A 218 -1.06 14.41 -23.13
N ILE A 219 -1.93 15.11 -22.42
CA ILE A 219 -1.92 16.57 -22.32
C ILE A 219 -0.99 17.04 -21.20
N LEU A 220 0.23 17.45 -21.55
CA LEU A 220 1.20 18.04 -20.62
C LEU A 220 0.96 19.56 -20.46
N SER A 221 -0.14 19.93 -19.82
CA SER A 221 -0.34 21.33 -19.40
C SER A 221 0.46 21.65 -18.12
N LEU A 222 0.79 22.94 -17.92
CA LEU A 222 1.43 23.38 -16.68
C LEU A 222 0.58 23.02 -15.44
N SER A 223 -0.75 23.10 -15.58
CA SER A 223 -1.71 22.71 -14.56
C SER A 223 -1.58 21.23 -14.19
N ASN A 224 -1.59 20.33 -15.19
CA ASN A 224 -1.50 18.88 -14.96
C ASN A 224 -0.18 18.48 -14.31
N ILE A 225 0.93 19.08 -14.76
CA ILE A 225 2.25 18.86 -14.16
C ILE A 225 2.26 19.35 -12.72
N SER A 226 1.77 20.57 -12.46
CA SER A 226 1.76 21.14 -11.11
C SER A 226 0.90 20.33 -10.14
N TRP A 227 -0.31 19.93 -10.53
CA TRP A 227 -1.18 19.08 -9.71
C TRP A 227 -0.56 17.71 -9.43
N SER A 228 0.08 17.09 -10.42
CA SER A 228 0.79 15.81 -10.24
C SER A 228 1.93 15.95 -9.24
N LEU A 229 2.76 16.98 -9.36
CA LEU A 229 3.88 17.23 -8.45
C LEU A 229 3.41 17.56 -7.02
N VAL A 230 2.37 18.37 -6.87
CA VAL A 230 1.80 18.70 -5.55
C VAL A 230 1.18 17.47 -4.90
N TYR A 231 0.43 16.66 -5.66
CA TYR A 231 -0.11 15.42 -5.14
C TYR A 231 1.00 14.44 -4.73
N GLY A 232 2.08 14.37 -5.48
CA GLY A 232 3.27 13.59 -5.12
C GLY A 232 3.94 14.10 -3.84
N LEU A 233 4.21 15.41 -3.80
CA LEU A 233 4.88 16.07 -2.68
C LEU A 233 4.13 15.91 -1.36
N LEU A 234 2.83 16.06 -1.35
CA LEU A 234 2.00 16.00 -0.15
C LEU A 234 1.34 14.63 0.03
N GLY A 235 0.54 14.20 -0.94
CA GLY A 235 -0.25 12.97 -0.84
C GLY A 235 0.62 11.72 -0.76
N MET A 236 1.38 11.43 -1.82
CA MET A 236 2.21 10.23 -1.88
C MET A 236 3.28 10.18 -0.78
N THR A 237 3.86 11.32 -0.43
CA THR A 237 4.85 11.37 0.65
C THR A 237 4.25 10.90 1.97
N ILE A 238 3.10 11.46 2.36
CA ILE A 238 2.46 11.12 3.64
C ILE A 238 1.95 9.67 3.62
N MET A 239 1.29 9.25 2.52
CA MET A 239 0.74 7.91 2.37
C MET A 239 1.81 6.84 2.48
N THR A 240 2.88 6.98 1.70
CA THR A 240 3.96 5.97 1.66
C THR A 240 4.79 5.94 2.94
N LEU A 241 5.10 7.09 3.54
CA LEU A 241 5.76 7.13 4.84
C LEU A 241 4.96 6.44 5.93
N SER A 242 3.63 6.64 5.94
CA SER A 242 2.73 6.00 6.90
C SER A 242 2.69 4.48 6.73
N VAL A 243 2.65 3.99 5.48
CA VAL A 243 2.74 2.54 5.19
C VAL A 243 4.07 1.98 5.66
N VAL A 244 5.18 2.58 5.23
CA VAL A 244 6.53 2.09 5.57
C VAL A 244 6.76 2.11 7.07
N TYR A 245 6.28 3.15 7.76
CA TYR A 245 6.33 3.21 9.23
C TYR A 245 5.56 2.05 9.85
N GLY A 246 4.30 1.86 9.48
CA GLY A 246 3.45 0.82 10.04
C GLY A 246 3.99 -0.59 9.80
N VAL A 247 4.38 -0.90 8.56
CA VAL A 247 4.97 -2.20 8.18
C VAL A 247 6.30 -2.45 8.88
N SER A 248 7.11 -1.41 9.12
CA SER A 248 8.38 -1.56 9.82
C SER A 248 8.24 -1.90 11.31
N HIS A 249 7.08 -1.59 11.94
CA HIS A 249 6.90 -1.69 13.39
C HIS A 249 5.89 -2.75 13.84
N MET A 250 5.37 -3.57 12.92
CA MET A 250 4.48 -4.67 13.28
C MET A 250 4.66 -5.86 12.33
N PRO A 251 4.19 -7.08 12.72
CA PRO A 251 4.20 -8.25 11.83
C PRO A 251 3.48 -7.98 10.52
N ILE A 252 4.07 -8.44 9.41
CA ILE A 252 3.57 -8.08 8.07
C ILE A 252 2.18 -8.65 7.76
N HIS A 253 1.82 -9.81 8.32
CA HIS A 253 0.48 -10.38 8.18
C HIS A 253 -0.60 -9.51 8.84
N ARG A 254 -0.28 -8.80 9.95
CA ARG A 254 -1.20 -7.86 10.60
C ARG A 254 -1.32 -6.57 9.81
N SER A 255 -0.20 -6.01 9.35
CA SER A 255 -0.21 -4.79 8.55
C SER A 255 -0.98 -4.98 7.25
N SER A 256 -0.85 -6.13 6.58
CA SER A 256 -1.59 -6.41 5.34
C SER A 256 -3.10 -6.49 5.54
N VAL A 257 -3.58 -7.06 6.66
CA VAL A 257 -5.01 -7.10 6.99
C VAL A 257 -5.54 -5.69 7.29
N ILE A 258 -4.78 -4.86 8.01
CA ILE A 258 -5.19 -3.47 8.31
C ILE A 258 -5.27 -2.64 7.03
N LEU A 259 -4.33 -2.82 6.11
CA LEU A 259 -4.32 -2.11 4.83
C LEU A 259 -5.54 -2.44 3.95
N LEU A 260 -6.16 -3.61 4.06
CA LEU A 260 -7.41 -3.91 3.36
C LEU A 260 -8.56 -2.94 3.69
N PHE A 261 -8.45 -2.17 4.77
CA PHE A 261 -9.40 -1.12 5.09
C PHE A 261 -9.54 -0.08 3.96
N GLU A 262 -8.53 0.08 3.11
CA GLU A 262 -8.60 0.97 1.95
C GLU A 262 -9.74 0.63 0.98
N ILE A 263 -10.10 -0.67 0.84
CA ILE A 263 -11.22 -1.10 -0.02
C ILE A 263 -12.53 -0.48 0.47
N VAL A 264 -12.74 -0.50 1.78
CA VAL A 264 -13.94 0.07 2.41
C VAL A 264 -13.99 1.58 2.23
N VAL A 265 -12.85 2.25 2.44
CA VAL A 265 -12.76 3.70 2.23
C VAL A 265 -12.99 4.05 0.76
N GLY A 266 -12.43 3.26 -0.16
CA GLY A 266 -12.65 3.41 -1.60
C GLY A 266 -14.14 3.36 -1.95
N ALA A 267 -14.85 2.32 -1.49
CA ALA A 267 -16.27 2.16 -1.73
C ALA A 267 -17.10 3.32 -1.13
N VAL A 268 -16.85 3.67 0.13
CA VAL A 268 -17.58 4.77 0.81
C VAL A 268 -17.30 6.11 0.12
N SER A 269 -16.06 6.37 -0.28
CA SER A 269 -15.70 7.61 -0.96
C SER A 269 -16.32 7.71 -2.37
N ALA A 270 -16.51 6.59 -3.05
CA ALA A 270 -17.18 6.55 -4.35
C ALA A 270 -18.65 6.99 -4.25
N VAL A 271 -19.35 6.67 -3.16
CA VAL A 271 -20.70 7.19 -2.91
C VAL A 271 -20.73 8.71 -2.83
N TRP A 272 -19.80 9.29 -2.09
CA TRP A 272 -19.81 10.74 -1.86
C TRP A 272 -19.21 11.56 -3.01
N LEU A 273 -18.20 11.04 -3.67
CA LEU A 273 -17.45 11.78 -4.69
C LEU A 273 -17.86 11.43 -6.13
N ALA A 274 -18.41 10.23 -6.36
CA ALA A 274 -18.84 9.77 -7.68
C ALA A 274 -20.34 9.50 -7.77
N ASN A 275 -21.13 9.74 -6.69
CA ASN A 275 -22.57 9.45 -6.60
C ASN A 275 -22.91 7.97 -6.89
N GLU A 276 -22.01 7.06 -6.55
CA GLU A 276 -22.25 5.62 -6.68
C GLU A 276 -23.11 5.12 -5.50
N THR A 277 -23.76 3.98 -5.68
CA THR A 277 -24.57 3.34 -4.62
C THR A 277 -23.86 2.12 -4.09
N ILE A 278 -23.72 2.00 -2.76
CA ILE A 278 -23.17 0.80 -2.14
C ILE A 278 -24.24 -0.28 -2.10
N SER A 279 -23.95 -1.43 -2.68
CA SER A 279 -24.80 -2.61 -2.63
C SER A 279 -24.82 -3.25 -1.25
N ALA A 280 -25.85 -4.06 -0.95
CA ALA A 280 -25.90 -4.84 0.30
C ALA A 280 -24.67 -5.79 0.42
N GLN A 281 -24.20 -6.33 -0.70
CA GLN A 281 -23.02 -7.19 -0.77
C GLN A 281 -21.76 -6.44 -0.30
N GLU A 282 -21.56 -5.20 -0.75
CA GLU A 282 -20.41 -4.37 -0.35
C GLU A 282 -20.48 -3.99 1.12
N TRP A 283 -21.67 -3.73 1.67
CA TRP A 283 -21.84 -3.51 3.10
C TRP A 283 -21.46 -4.72 3.95
N TRP A 284 -21.88 -5.94 3.56
CA TRP A 284 -21.51 -7.16 4.27
C TRP A 284 -20.03 -7.44 4.20
N GLY A 285 -19.45 -7.38 3.00
CA GLY A 285 -18.00 -7.60 2.82
C GLY A 285 -17.15 -6.56 3.54
N GLY A 286 -17.52 -5.27 3.44
CA GLY A 286 -16.85 -4.17 4.15
C GLY A 286 -16.89 -4.32 5.66
N SER A 287 -18.02 -4.76 6.22
CA SER A 287 -18.14 -5.03 7.66
C SER A 287 -17.17 -6.12 8.12
N LEU A 288 -16.97 -7.19 7.34
CA LEU A 288 -15.99 -8.23 7.64
C LEU A 288 -14.55 -7.71 7.57
N VAL A 289 -14.22 -6.86 6.58
CA VAL A 289 -12.88 -6.23 6.48
C VAL A 289 -12.62 -5.34 7.69
N ILE A 290 -13.57 -4.48 8.08
CA ILE A 290 -13.47 -3.62 9.26
C ILE A 290 -13.27 -4.46 10.52
N PHE A 291 -14.05 -5.53 10.69
CA PHE A 291 -13.96 -6.41 11.84
C PHE A 291 -12.59 -7.10 11.93
N ALA A 292 -12.08 -7.62 10.81
CA ALA A 292 -10.75 -8.23 10.76
C ALA A 292 -9.63 -7.22 11.06
N ALA A 293 -9.71 -6.00 10.50
CA ALA A 293 -8.75 -4.93 10.78
C ALA A 293 -8.76 -4.54 12.26
N TYR A 294 -9.97 -4.43 12.86
CA TYR A 294 -10.13 -4.15 14.29
C TYR A 294 -9.51 -5.25 15.17
N LEU A 295 -9.77 -6.52 14.86
CA LEU A 295 -9.17 -7.64 15.57
C LEU A 295 -7.64 -7.64 15.42
N SER A 296 -7.11 -7.44 14.21
CA SER A 296 -5.67 -7.33 13.95
C SER A 296 -5.00 -6.20 14.72
N ALA A 297 -5.71 -5.09 14.92
CA ALA A 297 -5.22 -3.96 15.70
C ALA A 297 -5.20 -4.24 17.20
N ARG A 298 -6.18 -5.00 17.72
CA ARG A 298 -6.38 -5.25 19.16
C ARG A 298 -5.62 -6.44 19.71
N ILE A 299 -5.46 -7.51 18.94
CA ILE A 299 -4.85 -8.74 19.43
C ILE A 299 -3.33 -8.54 19.51
N GLN A 300 -2.82 -8.32 20.73
CA GLN A 300 -1.42 -8.46 21.04
C GLN A 300 -1.14 -9.96 21.17
N ILE A 301 -0.63 -10.57 20.11
CA ILE A 301 -0.07 -11.91 20.25
C ILE A 301 1.21 -11.74 21.05
N LYS A 302 1.23 -12.27 22.30
CA LYS A 302 2.48 -12.43 23.04
C LYS A 302 3.34 -13.40 22.21
N GLU A 303 4.29 -12.84 21.48
CA GLU A 303 5.36 -13.58 20.81
C GLU A 303 6.37 -14.12 21.81
#